data_fa5fbd5a80b5d09ad5c557b74dd61288
#
_entry.id   fa5fbd5a80b5d09ad5c557b74dd61288
#
_cell.length_a   1.000
_cell.length_b   1.000
_cell.length_c   1.000
_cell.angle_alpha   90.00
_cell.angle_beta   90.00
_cell.angle_gamma   90.00
#
_symmetry.space_group_name_H-M   'P 1'
#
loop_
_entity.id
_entity.type
_entity.pdbx_description
1 polymer ?
#
loop_
_entity_poly.entity_id
_entity_poly.type
_entity_poly.pdbx_seq_one_letter_code
_entity_poly.pdbx_strand_id
1 'polypeptide(L)'
;MWSVTQTPMDARPFALLFALSLAAAAFPEPRNNQPETIPLLKSADALTKLHLPEGFRATLFAAEPDVRQPIALCWDERGRLWIAENYTYADGKERFDLKLRDRIIILEDADHDGKFDKRTVVTEDVQMLTSIERGLGGVWAMCPPNLLFIPMDGDKPAGPPQVILDGFSTTAASRHTFANGLKWGPDGWLYGRVGISSTSWIDVPGVEKEKRQPTAGGLWRYHPIKKIFEPYCHGTTNPWGSDWTKHHELLFINTVIGHGWQGIHGAHFKRMHGEDPYPFVYELIDQQADHYHWNTGKKWNDADGGRGGADDFGGGHAHVGMMIYQGDNWPTAYRDKLMTLNMHGRRVNVEAIERKGSALVMKHQPDILKS
;
A
#
# COMPACT_ATOMS: atom_id res chain seq x y z
N MET A 1 67.50 -46.72 -46.67
CA MET A 1 66.74 -46.63 -45.47
C MET A 1 66.53 -45.15 -45.17
N TRP A 2 65.32 -44.65 -45.46
CA TRP A 2 64.95 -43.26 -45.17
C TRP A 2 63.90 -43.30 -44.10
N SER A 3 64.17 -42.63 -42.89
CA SER A 3 63.27 -42.50 -41.78
C SER A 3 62.54 -41.17 -41.92
N VAL A 4 61.23 -41.15 -41.98
CA VAL A 4 60.38 -39.98 -41.98
C VAL A 4 59.84 -39.85 -40.56
N THR A 5 60.24 -38.79 -39.84
CA THR A 5 59.67 -38.40 -38.56
C THR A 5 58.50 -37.46 -38.78
N GLN A 6 57.30 -37.84 -38.35
CA GLN A 6 56.11 -36.97 -38.28
C GLN A 6 56.18 -36.13 -36.99
N THR A 7 56.04 -34.84 -37.16
CA THR A 7 55.76 -33.88 -36.04
C THR A 7 54.26 -33.86 -35.74
N PRO A 8 53.83 -33.87 -34.47
CA PRO A 8 52.41 -33.77 -34.14
C PRO A 8 51.94 -32.33 -34.24
N MET A 9 50.79 -32.13 -34.92
CA MET A 9 50.08 -30.85 -34.92
C MET A 9 49.36 -30.64 -33.60
N ASP A 10 49.70 -29.56 -32.91
CA ASP A 10 49.01 -29.06 -31.73
C ASP A 10 47.60 -28.54 -32.14
N ALA A 11 46.56 -29.29 -31.83
CA ALA A 11 45.17 -28.86 -31.97
C ALA A 11 44.80 -28.09 -30.66
N ARG A 12 44.91 -26.77 -30.69
CA ARG A 12 44.33 -25.93 -29.65
C ARG A 12 42.82 -25.75 -29.92
N PRO A 13 41.90 -26.10 -28.99
CA PRO A 13 40.51 -25.80 -29.17
C PRO A 13 40.29 -24.29 -28.96
N PHE A 14 39.80 -23.63 -30.02
CA PHE A 14 39.22 -22.29 -29.90
C PHE A 14 37.90 -22.42 -29.13
N ALA A 15 37.92 -22.10 -27.84
CA ALA A 15 36.73 -21.88 -27.08
C ALA A 15 36.15 -20.51 -27.47
N LEU A 16 35.11 -20.49 -28.31
CA LEU A 16 34.30 -19.33 -28.57
C LEU A 16 33.46 -19.07 -27.30
N LEU A 17 33.89 -18.17 -26.45
CA LEU A 17 33.05 -17.60 -25.39
C LEU A 17 31.97 -16.71 -26.03
N PHE A 18 30.77 -17.26 -26.21
CA PHE A 18 29.59 -16.45 -26.41
C PHE A 18 29.27 -15.74 -25.06
N ALA A 19 29.71 -14.51 -24.93
CA ALA A 19 29.19 -13.63 -23.91
C ALA A 19 27.75 -13.25 -24.30
N LEU A 20 26.74 -13.98 -23.78
CA LEU A 20 25.38 -13.50 -23.75
C LEU A 20 25.37 -12.30 -22.77
N SER A 21 25.44 -11.10 -23.32
CA SER A 21 25.03 -9.91 -22.61
C SER A 21 23.51 -10.02 -22.42
N LEU A 22 23.07 -10.49 -21.26
CA LEU A 22 21.73 -10.20 -20.78
C LEU A 22 21.65 -8.68 -20.61
N ALA A 23 21.11 -7.99 -21.61
CA ALA A 23 20.66 -6.65 -21.43
C ALA A 23 19.60 -6.70 -20.32
N ALA A 24 19.92 -6.19 -19.12
CA ALA A 24 18.93 -5.99 -18.09
C ALA A 24 17.81 -5.18 -18.73
N ALA A 25 16.59 -5.71 -18.73
CA ALA A 25 15.44 -4.98 -19.24
C ALA A 25 15.38 -3.65 -18.47
N ALA A 26 15.48 -2.54 -19.19
CA ALA A 26 15.37 -1.24 -18.56
C ALA A 26 13.97 -1.13 -17.94
N PHE A 27 13.91 -0.56 -16.72
CA PHE A 27 12.62 -0.28 -16.10
C PHE A 27 11.81 0.66 -17.00
N PRO A 28 10.48 0.47 -17.06
CA PRO A 28 9.63 1.25 -17.96
C PRO A 28 9.71 2.74 -17.64
N GLU A 29 9.71 3.56 -18.67
CA GLU A 29 9.60 5.01 -18.50
C GLU A 29 8.18 5.37 -18.01
N PRO A 30 8.04 6.43 -17.19
CA PRO A 30 6.74 6.92 -16.75
C PRO A 30 5.84 7.27 -17.92
N ARG A 31 4.57 6.88 -17.84
CA ARG A 31 3.56 7.24 -18.83
C ARG A 31 2.64 8.32 -18.27
N ASN A 32 2.38 9.36 -19.05
CA ASN A 32 1.34 10.32 -18.73
C ASN A 32 -0.02 9.78 -19.18
N ASN A 33 -0.84 9.36 -18.22
CA ASN A 33 -2.22 8.88 -18.46
C ASN A 33 -3.24 10.02 -18.44
N GLN A 34 -2.80 11.27 -18.20
CA GLN A 34 -3.67 12.43 -18.22
C GLN A 34 -3.92 12.89 -19.65
N PRO A 35 -5.05 13.56 -19.93
CA PRO A 35 -5.24 14.22 -21.20
C PRO A 35 -4.07 15.17 -21.52
N GLU A 36 -3.55 15.15 -22.73
CA GLU A 36 -2.41 15.98 -23.17
C GLU A 36 -2.64 17.48 -22.97
N THR A 37 -3.90 17.89 -22.82
CA THR A 37 -4.28 19.27 -22.53
C THR A 37 -3.96 19.73 -21.11
N ILE A 38 -3.62 18.80 -20.21
CA ILE A 38 -3.22 19.13 -18.82
C ILE A 38 -1.72 18.86 -18.69
N PRO A 39 -0.87 19.90 -18.76
CA PRO A 39 0.57 19.72 -18.59
C PRO A 39 0.89 19.24 -17.17
N LEU A 40 1.82 18.29 -17.06
CA LEU A 40 2.34 17.85 -15.78
C LEU A 40 3.09 19.01 -15.11
N LEU A 41 2.76 19.28 -13.85
CA LEU A 41 3.52 20.23 -13.04
C LEU A 41 4.90 19.65 -12.71
N LYS A 42 5.93 20.49 -12.76
CA LYS A 42 7.22 20.14 -12.16
C LYS A 42 7.05 20.02 -10.64
N SER A 43 7.80 19.14 -10.02
CA SER A 43 7.68 18.86 -8.57
C SER A 43 7.82 20.12 -7.71
N ALA A 44 8.75 21.03 -8.06
CA ALA A 44 8.93 22.30 -7.36
C ALA A 44 7.69 23.21 -7.51
N ASP A 45 7.05 23.23 -8.69
CA ASP A 45 5.85 24.03 -8.94
C ASP A 45 4.64 23.45 -8.20
N ALA A 46 4.54 22.10 -8.15
CA ALA A 46 3.50 21.39 -7.39
C ALA A 46 3.56 21.74 -5.90
N LEU A 47 4.76 21.83 -5.32
CA LEU A 47 4.98 22.21 -3.92
C LEU A 47 4.36 23.58 -3.60
N THR A 48 4.44 24.55 -4.52
CA THR A 48 3.89 25.90 -4.33
C THR A 48 2.35 25.96 -4.36
N LYS A 49 1.68 24.88 -4.76
CA LYS A 49 0.22 24.78 -4.79
C LYS A 49 -0.37 24.23 -3.50
N LEU A 50 0.46 23.80 -2.56
CA LEU A 50 0.01 23.30 -1.27
C LEU A 50 -0.35 24.45 -0.35
N HIS A 51 -1.59 24.46 0.16
CA HIS A 51 -2.06 25.37 1.18
C HIS A 51 -2.01 24.69 2.53
N LEU A 52 -1.21 25.24 3.43
CA LEU A 52 -0.95 24.71 4.77
C LEU A 52 -1.40 25.70 5.85
N PRO A 53 -1.76 25.23 7.05
CA PRO A 53 -1.99 26.12 8.18
C PRO A 53 -0.75 26.93 8.55
N GLU A 54 -0.97 28.04 9.25
CA GLU A 54 0.13 28.87 9.76
C GLU A 54 1.10 28.04 10.63
N GLY A 55 2.39 28.26 10.45
CA GLY A 55 3.45 27.53 11.14
C GLY A 55 3.86 26.21 10.50
N PHE A 56 3.15 25.73 9.48
CA PHE A 56 3.55 24.55 8.71
C PHE A 56 4.32 24.91 7.45
N ARG A 57 5.24 24.05 7.08
CA ARG A 57 5.93 24.12 5.78
C ARG A 57 5.98 22.73 5.16
N ALA A 58 5.94 22.69 3.83
CA ALA A 58 6.23 21.49 3.06
C ALA A 58 7.63 21.58 2.44
N THR A 59 8.35 20.47 2.42
CA THR A 59 9.62 20.32 1.72
C THR A 59 9.51 19.20 0.70
N LEU A 60 10.18 19.35 -0.43
CA LEU A 60 10.26 18.32 -1.45
C LEU A 60 11.34 17.32 -1.03
N PHE A 61 10.94 16.16 -0.52
CA PHE A 61 11.85 15.10 -0.11
C PHE A 61 12.39 14.33 -1.31
N ALA A 62 11.52 13.89 -2.19
CA ALA A 62 11.84 13.14 -3.41
C ALA A 62 10.76 13.33 -4.47
N ALA A 63 11.12 13.16 -5.73
CA ALA A 63 10.19 13.22 -6.86
C ALA A 63 10.71 12.38 -8.02
N GLU A 64 9.96 12.31 -9.10
CA GLU A 64 10.45 11.73 -10.35
C GLU A 64 11.66 12.49 -10.87
N PRO A 65 12.68 11.80 -11.40
CA PRO A 65 12.71 10.35 -11.72
C PRO A 65 13.19 9.43 -10.60
N ASP A 66 13.48 9.93 -9.41
CA ASP A 66 14.09 9.15 -8.33
C ASP A 66 13.08 8.23 -7.64
N VAL A 67 11.81 8.63 -7.60
CA VAL A 67 10.67 7.83 -7.17
C VAL A 67 9.64 7.81 -8.27
N ARG A 68 9.17 6.61 -8.64
CA ARG A 68 8.20 6.43 -9.73
C ARG A 68 7.06 5.51 -9.28
N GLN A 69 5.82 5.89 -9.56
CA GLN A 69 4.61 5.09 -9.28
C GLN A 69 4.60 4.48 -7.86
N PRO A 70 4.84 5.29 -6.80
CA PRO A 70 4.84 4.78 -5.43
C PRO A 70 3.43 4.33 -5.04
N ILE A 71 3.29 3.08 -4.54
CA ILE A 71 2.01 2.51 -4.09
C ILE A 71 1.93 2.39 -2.57
N ALA A 72 3.07 2.18 -1.92
CA ALA A 72 3.17 2.04 -0.47
C ALA A 72 4.55 2.48 0.01
N LEU A 73 4.61 2.85 1.27
CA LEU A 73 5.86 3.23 1.92
C LEU A 73 5.84 2.80 3.39
N CYS A 74 7.02 2.54 3.95
CA CYS A 74 7.23 2.33 5.38
C CYS A 74 8.60 2.92 5.80
N TRP A 75 8.78 3.11 7.09
CA TRP A 75 10.04 3.56 7.66
C TRP A 75 10.78 2.39 8.29
N ASP A 76 12.10 2.42 8.24
CA ASP A 76 12.91 1.51 9.02
C ASP A 76 13.37 2.15 10.35
N GLU A 77 14.02 1.35 11.17
CA GLU A 77 14.54 1.75 12.49
C GLU A 77 15.66 2.81 12.43
N ARG A 78 16.18 3.08 11.24
CA ARG A 78 17.19 4.12 10.96
C ARG A 78 16.57 5.40 10.43
N GLY A 79 15.24 5.47 10.33
CA GLY A 79 14.52 6.62 9.77
C GLY A 79 14.62 6.73 8.25
N ARG A 80 14.97 5.66 7.53
CA ARG A 80 15.02 5.64 6.07
C ARG A 80 13.68 5.25 5.49
N LEU A 81 13.32 5.87 4.38
CA LEU A 81 12.05 5.64 3.70
C LEU A 81 12.19 4.47 2.70
N TRP A 82 11.41 3.42 2.91
CA TRP A 82 11.27 2.29 2.00
C TRP A 82 10.04 2.49 1.15
N ILE A 83 10.16 2.32 -0.16
CA ILE A 83 9.11 2.61 -1.12
C ILE A 83 8.88 1.39 -2.02
N ALA A 84 7.61 1.01 -2.17
CA ALA A 84 7.14 0.08 -3.18
C ALA A 84 6.78 0.86 -4.45
N GLU A 85 7.48 0.61 -5.54
CA GLU A 85 7.17 1.16 -6.86
C GLU A 85 6.44 0.09 -7.69
N ASN A 86 5.19 0.37 -8.09
CA ASN A 86 4.34 -0.58 -8.81
C ASN A 86 4.22 -0.21 -10.30
N TYR A 87 5.04 -0.82 -11.13
CA TYR A 87 5.03 -0.65 -12.59
C TYR A 87 4.09 -1.64 -13.28
N THR A 88 3.77 -2.75 -12.64
CA THR A 88 2.92 -3.81 -13.21
C THR A 88 1.45 -3.42 -13.25
N TYR A 89 1.00 -2.45 -12.42
CA TYR A 89 -0.39 -2.01 -12.43
C TYR A 89 -0.72 -1.30 -13.75
N ALA A 90 -1.70 -1.83 -14.46
CA ALA A 90 -2.13 -1.34 -15.76
C ALA A 90 -3.58 -0.90 -15.74
N ASP A 91 -3.91 0.07 -16.57
CA ASP A 91 -5.28 0.54 -16.79
C ASP A 91 -6.14 -0.43 -17.62
N GLY A 92 -7.44 -0.21 -17.57
CA GLY A 92 -8.39 -0.84 -18.47
C GLY A 92 -8.63 -2.31 -18.17
N LYS A 93 -8.50 -3.15 -19.18
CA LYS A 93 -8.87 -4.57 -19.10
C LYS A 93 -7.80 -5.44 -18.46
N GLU A 94 -6.54 -5.04 -18.55
CA GLU A 94 -5.40 -5.89 -18.22
C GLU A 94 -5.12 -5.95 -16.70
N ARG A 95 -5.41 -4.91 -15.97
CA ARG A 95 -5.15 -4.76 -14.52
C ARG A 95 -3.68 -4.80 -14.11
N PHE A 96 -2.97 -5.88 -14.44
CA PHE A 96 -1.53 -6.00 -14.23
C PHE A 96 -0.85 -6.49 -15.51
N ASP A 97 0.15 -5.75 -15.96
CA ASP A 97 1.03 -6.18 -17.05
C ASP A 97 2.21 -6.97 -16.47
N LEU A 98 2.08 -8.30 -16.47
CA LEU A 98 3.09 -9.20 -15.90
C LEU A 98 4.35 -9.36 -16.78
N LYS A 99 4.46 -8.64 -17.90
CA LYS A 99 5.72 -8.49 -18.65
C LYS A 99 6.66 -7.52 -17.95
N LEU A 100 6.10 -6.65 -17.08
CA LEU A 100 6.86 -5.69 -16.28
C LEU A 100 7.24 -6.28 -14.93
N ARG A 101 8.11 -5.58 -14.22
CA ARG A 101 8.51 -5.85 -12.84
C ARG A 101 8.27 -4.63 -11.97
N ASP A 102 8.03 -4.87 -10.71
CA ASP A 102 7.94 -3.86 -9.66
C ASP A 102 9.28 -3.77 -8.92
N ARG A 103 9.42 -2.75 -8.10
CA ARG A 103 10.69 -2.47 -7.44
C ARG A 103 10.49 -2.01 -6.01
N ILE A 104 11.43 -2.38 -5.14
CA ILE A 104 11.54 -1.85 -3.78
C ILE A 104 12.81 -1.02 -3.70
N ILE A 105 12.69 0.22 -3.24
CA ILE A 105 13.82 1.15 -3.06
C ILE A 105 13.89 1.68 -1.63
N ILE A 106 15.06 2.19 -1.26
CA ILE A 106 15.30 2.93 -0.02
C ILE A 106 15.78 4.33 -0.38
N LEU A 107 15.21 5.33 0.27
CA LEU A 107 15.72 6.70 0.27
C LEU A 107 16.21 7.04 1.68
N GLU A 108 17.42 7.59 1.75
CA GLU A 108 18.10 7.97 2.98
C GLU A 108 18.43 9.46 2.94
N ASP A 109 18.01 10.19 3.95
CA ASP A 109 18.38 11.58 4.24
C ASP A 109 19.47 11.53 5.30
N ALA A 110 20.72 11.59 4.88
CA ALA A 110 21.87 11.33 5.75
C ALA A 110 22.31 12.57 6.54
N ASP A 111 22.04 13.77 6.03
CA ASP A 111 22.39 15.04 6.67
C ASP A 111 21.19 15.71 7.36
N HIS A 112 19.99 15.10 7.28
CA HIS A 112 18.74 15.55 7.90
C HIS A 112 18.26 16.94 7.43
N ASP A 113 18.50 17.27 6.15
CA ASP A 113 18.02 18.52 5.54
C ASP A 113 16.57 18.45 5.04
N GLY A 114 15.96 17.26 5.08
CA GLY A 114 14.60 16.99 4.60
C GLY A 114 14.53 16.60 3.13
N LYS A 115 15.67 16.22 2.52
CA LYS A 115 15.78 15.67 1.17
C LYS A 115 16.57 14.36 1.24
N PHE A 116 16.34 13.47 0.30
CA PHE A 116 17.16 12.26 0.24
C PHE A 116 18.51 12.54 -0.42
N ASP A 117 19.57 11.94 0.13
CA ASP A 117 20.93 11.97 -0.41
C ASP A 117 21.27 10.70 -1.15
N LYS A 118 20.72 9.59 -0.68
CA LYS A 118 21.08 8.28 -1.20
C LYS A 118 19.85 7.48 -1.56
N ARG A 119 19.87 6.91 -2.76
CA ARG A 119 18.87 5.98 -3.29
C ARG A 119 19.48 4.60 -3.47
N THR A 120 18.86 3.59 -2.89
CA THR A 120 19.29 2.19 -3.02
C THR A 120 18.14 1.36 -3.60
N VAL A 121 18.43 0.60 -4.65
CA VAL A 121 17.50 -0.43 -5.16
C VAL A 121 17.71 -1.70 -4.36
N VAL A 122 16.67 -2.16 -3.70
CA VAL A 122 16.69 -3.39 -2.89
C VAL A 122 16.47 -4.61 -3.77
N THR A 123 15.39 -4.59 -4.55
CA THR A 123 15.03 -5.65 -5.49
C THR A 123 14.17 -5.12 -6.62
N GLU A 124 14.31 -5.76 -7.78
CA GLU A 124 13.52 -5.53 -8.99
C GLU A 124 12.81 -6.82 -9.43
N ASP A 125 12.77 -7.83 -8.56
CA ASP A 125 12.23 -9.16 -8.85
C ASP A 125 10.94 -9.44 -8.07
N VAL A 126 10.00 -8.49 -8.11
CA VAL A 126 8.66 -8.64 -7.59
C VAL A 126 7.64 -8.17 -8.63
N GLN A 127 6.40 -8.64 -8.51
CA GLN A 127 5.29 -8.26 -9.39
C GLN A 127 4.01 -8.09 -8.57
N MET A 128 3.07 -7.29 -9.08
CA MET A 128 1.79 -7.00 -8.40
C MET A 128 2.01 -6.46 -6.98
N LEU A 129 3.07 -5.70 -6.78
CA LEU A 129 3.47 -5.17 -5.48
C LEU A 129 2.48 -4.09 -5.03
N THR A 130 1.71 -4.35 -3.99
CA THR A 130 0.68 -3.43 -3.48
C THR A 130 0.99 -2.88 -2.09
N SER A 131 1.92 -3.47 -1.36
CA SER A 131 2.35 -2.98 -0.05
C SER A 131 3.66 -3.60 0.38
N ILE A 132 4.39 -2.89 1.25
CA ILE A 132 5.58 -3.38 1.95
C ILE A 132 5.52 -3.02 3.42
N GLU A 133 6.20 -3.83 4.25
CA GLU A 133 6.45 -3.54 5.65
C GLU A 133 7.80 -4.16 6.07
N ARG A 134 8.46 -3.53 7.03
CA ARG A 134 9.74 -4.00 7.57
C ARG A 134 9.54 -4.73 8.89
N GLY A 135 10.29 -5.77 9.12
CA GLY A 135 10.30 -6.46 10.41
C GLY A 135 10.87 -7.87 10.37
N LEU A 136 11.29 -8.36 11.52
CA LEU A 136 11.80 -9.73 11.73
C LEU A 136 12.93 -10.14 10.78
N GLY A 137 13.85 -9.21 10.50
CA GLY A 137 15.02 -9.45 9.66
C GLY A 137 14.75 -9.43 8.15
N GLY A 138 13.60 -8.90 7.72
CA GLY A 138 13.28 -8.86 6.29
C GLY A 138 12.27 -7.81 5.87
N VAL A 139 11.87 -7.92 4.61
CA VAL A 139 10.77 -7.16 4.01
C VAL A 139 9.60 -8.08 3.79
N TRP A 140 8.45 -7.69 4.28
CA TRP A 140 7.15 -8.30 3.99
C TRP A 140 6.57 -7.56 2.80
N ALA A 141 6.28 -8.26 1.71
CA ALA A 141 5.80 -7.68 0.47
C ALA A 141 4.46 -8.31 0.06
N MET A 142 3.42 -7.50 -0.06
CA MET A 142 2.14 -7.93 -0.59
C MET A 142 2.21 -7.92 -2.11
N CYS A 143 2.24 -9.11 -2.68
CA CYS A 143 2.31 -9.37 -4.12
C CYS A 143 1.20 -10.37 -4.49
N PRO A 144 -0.08 -9.99 -4.55
CA PRO A 144 -1.15 -10.94 -4.84
C PRO A 144 -0.80 -11.85 -6.03
N PRO A 145 -1.06 -13.17 -5.96
CA PRO A 145 -1.87 -13.87 -4.93
C PRO A 145 -1.13 -14.19 -3.62
N ASN A 146 0.07 -13.66 -3.39
CA ASN A 146 0.93 -14.05 -2.29
C ASN A 146 1.28 -12.89 -1.36
N LEU A 147 1.47 -13.20 -0.08
CA LEU A 147 2.29 -12.43 0.83
C LEU A 147 3.68 -13.06 0.83
N LEU A 148 4.70 -12.27 0.53
CA LEU A 148 6.08 -12.69 0.48
C LEU A 148 6.87 -12.17 1.68
N PHE A 149 7.85 -12.95 2.13
CA PHE A 149 8.91 -12.51 3.03
C PHE A 149 10.24 -12.58 2.29
N ILE A 150 10.95 -11.47 2.22
CA ILE A 150 12.27 -11.35 1.61
C ILE A 150 13.29 -11.20 2.75
N PRO A 151 14.06 -12.24 3.07
CA PRO A 151 15.09 -12.14 4.10
C PRO A 151 16.17 -11.15 3.66
N MET A 152 16.67 -10.33 4.60
CA MET A 152 17.61 -9.27 4.31
C MET A 152 18.94 -9.45 5.04
N ASP A 153 20.03 -9.07 4.36
CA ASP A 153 21.35 -8.81 4.96
C ASP A 153 21.71 -7.35 4.66
N GLY A 154 21.56 -6.48 5.66
CA GLY A 154 21.63 -5.05 5.48
C GLY A 154 20.54 -4.56 4.49
N ASP A 155 20.96 -3.96 3.39
CA ASP A 155 20.10 -3.39 2.37
C ASP A 155 19.90 -4.32 1.15
N LYS A 156 20.34 -5.57 1.23
CA LYS A 156 20.28 -6.54 0.14
C LYS A 156 19.48 -7.79 0.56
N PRO A 157 18.72 -8.39 -0.37
CA PRO A 157 18.13 -9.70 -0.13
C PRO A 157 19.22 -10.74 0.23
N ALA A 158 18.98 -11.49 1.30
CA ALA A 158 19.86 -12.60 1.76
C ALA A 158 19.48 -13.94 1.14
N GLY A 159 18.39 -13.99 0.39
CA GLY A 159 17.90 -15.17 -0.28
C GLY A 159 16.64 -14.88 -1.11
N PRO A 160 16.08 -15.90 -1.77
CA PRO A 160 14.88 -15.74 -2.56
C PRO A 160 13.66 -15.39 -1.69
N PRO A 161 12.65 -14.68 -2.26
CA PRO A 161 11.39 -14.44 -1.58
C PRO A 161 10.71 -15.76 -1.16
N GLN A 162 10.17 -15.79 0.05
CA GLN A 162 9.44 -16.92 0.60
C GLN A 162 7.95 -16.62 0.59
N VAL A 163 7.12 -17.54 0.08
CA VAL A 163 5.66 -17.41 0.15
C VAL A 163 5.19 -17.73 1.57
N ILE A 164 4.62 -16.75 2.24
CA ILE A 164 4.13 -16.85 3.62
C ILE A 164 2.64 -17.15 3.67
N LEU A 165 1.86 -16.43 2.87
CA LEU A 165 0.43 -16.65 2.64
C LEU A 165 0.17 -16.69 1.15
N ASP A 166 -0.83 -17.45 0.74
CA ASP A 166 -1.34 -17.49 -0.62
C ASP A 166 -2.87 -17.36 -0.66
N GLY A 167 -3.46 -17.33 -1.86
CA GLY A 167 -4.91 -17.33 -2.05
C GLY A 167 -5.57 -15.95 -2.07
N PHE A 168 -4.80 -14.88 -2.10
CA PHE A 168 -5.36 -13.54 -2.36
C PHE A 168 -5.87 -13.44 -3.79
N SER A 169 -7.11 -12.96 -3.96
CA SER A 169 -7.72 -12.90 -5.27
C SER A 169 -7.05 -11.90 -6.20
N THR A 170 -6.82 -12.33 -7.44
CA THR A 170 -6.27 -11.52 -8.54
C THR A 170 -7.20 -11.48 -9.75
N THR A 171 -8.48 -11.83 -9.58
CA THR A 171 -9.44 -11.85 -10.69
C THR A 171 -9.67 -10.46 -11.27
N ALA A 172 -10.12 -10.39 -12.53
CA ALA A 172 -10.47 -9.12 -13.16
C ALA A 172 -11.55 -8.34 -12.38
N ALA A 173 -12.39 -9.02 -11.61
CA ALA A 173 -13.38 -8.40 -10.72
C ALA A 173 -12.74 -7.60 -9.58
N SER A 174 -11.53 -7.96 -9.13
CA SER A 174 -10.83 -7.26 -8.05
C SER A 174 -10.55 -5.79 -8.38
N ARG A 175 -10.37 -5.46 -9.65
CA ARG A 175 -10.09 -4.08 -10.10
C ARG A 175 -8.92 -3.48 -9.31
N HIS A 176 -9.19 -2.44 -8.52
CA HIS A 176 -8.23 -1.80 -7.61
C HIS A 176 -8.55 -2.10 -6.13
N THR A 177 -9.24 -3.20 -5.85
CA THR A 177 -9.58 -3.66 -4.48
C THR A 177 -8.70 -4.84 -4.04
N PHE A 178 -7.48 -4.91 -4.56
CA PHE A 178 -6.51 -5.94 -4.23
C PHE A 178 -6.07 -5.87 -2.76
N ALA A 179 -5.52 -6.98 -2.26
CA ALA A 179 -4.87 -6.99 -0.96
C ALA A 179 -3.76 -5.93 -0.89
N ASN A 180 -3.72 -5.20 0.23
CA ASN A 180 -2.82 -4.07 0.43
C ASN A 180 -2.56 -3.81 1.91
N GLY A 181 -1.73 -2.80 2.20
CA GLY A 181 -1.67 -2.12 3.47
C GLY A 181 -1.15 -2.95 4.62
N LEU A 182 0.01 -3.56 4.46
CA LEU A 182 0.70 -4.22 5.55
C LEU A 182 1.06 -3.21 6.65
N LYS A 183 0.85 -3.61 7.91
CA LYS A 183 1.25 -2.84 9.10
C LYS A 183 1.36 -3.74 10.33
N TRP A 184 2.41 -3.56 11.12
CA TRP A 184 2.53 -4.25 12.39
C TRP A 184 1.56 -3.72 13.42
N GLY A 185 0.84 -4.61 14.07
CA GLY A 185 0.05 -4.29 15.24
C GLY A 185 0.90 -4.27 16.52
N PRO A 186 0.43 -3.55 17.56
CA PRO A 186 1.11 -3.53 18.87
C PRO A 186 1.11 -4.88 19.56
N ASP A 187 0.34 -5.84 19.07
CA ASP A 187 0.24 -7.23 19.52
C ASP A 187 1.24 -8.17 18.81
N GLY A 188 2.08 -7.64 17.93
CA GLY A 188 3.08 -8.40 17.18
C GLY A 188 2.53 -9.20 15.99
N TRP A 189 1.27 -8.99 15.61
CA TRP A 189 0.71 -9.52 14.37
C TRP A 189 0.95 -8.57 13.21
N LEU A 190 1.14 -9.12 12.03
CA LEU A 190 1.13 -8.37 10.77
C LEU A 190 -0.31 -8.31 10.27
N TYR A 191 -0.81 -7.09 10.10
CA TYR A 191 -2.15 -6.82 9.57
C TYR A 191 -2.09 -6.45 8.09
N GLY A 192 -3.17 -6.74 7.38
CA GLY A 192 -3.39 -6.29 6.02
C GLY A 192 -4.87 -6.17 5.70
N ARG A 193 -5.18 -5.74 4.49
CA ARG A 193 -6.54 -5.39 4.05
C ARG A 193 -6.87 -6.04 2.72
N VAL A 194 -8.15 -6.28 2.47
CA VAL A 194 -8.68 -6.68 1.15
C VAL A 194 -10.01 -5.96 0.88
N GLY A 195 -10.29 -5.66 -0.38
CA GLY A 195 -11.59 -5.11 -0.79
C GLY A 195 -12.62 -6.17 -1.14
N ILE A 196 -13.85 -5.74 -1.40
CA ILE A 196 -15.03 -6.63 -1.54
C ILE A 196 -15.26 -7.19 -2.94
N SER A 197 -14.53 -6.72 -3.96
CA SER A 197 -14.87 -7.04 -5.36
C SER A 197 -14.65 -8.50 -5.74
N SER A 198 -13.90 -9.26 -4.95
CA SER A 198 -13.74 -10.71 -5.12
C SER A 198 -13.39 -11.39 -3.80
N THR A 199 -13.83 -12.63 -3.65
CA THR A 199 -13.52 -13.44 -2.48
C THR A 199 -12.10 -14.02 -2.60
N SER A 200 -11.30 -13.83 -1.57
CA SER A 200 -10.01 -14.47 -1.37
C SER A 200 -10.17 -15.68 -0.44
N TRP A 201 -9.33 -16.69 -0.62
CA TRP A 201 -9.27 -17.89 0.22
C TRP A 201 -7.85 -18.01 0.75
N ILE A 202 -7.54 -17.22 1.76
CA ILE A 202 -6.19 -16.96 2.22
C ILE A 202 -5.82 -17.95 3.32
N ASP A 203 -4.60 -18.51 3.25
CA ASP A 203 -3.97 -19.24 4.35
C ASP A 203 -2.47 -19.44 4.08
N VAL A 204 -1.79 -20.15 4.98
CA VAL A 204 -0.41 -20.62 4.74
C VAL A 204 -0.40 -21.62 3.58
N PRO A 205 0.68 -21.68 2.79
CA PRO A 205 0.79 -22.62 1.68
C PRO A 205 0.58 -24.07 2.12
N GLY A 206 -0.13 -24.83 1.29
CA GLY A 206 -0.41 -26.25 1.55
C GLY A 206 -1.74 -26.52 2.29
N VAL A 207 -2.41 -25.51 2.82
CA VAL A 207 -3.76 -25.66 3.35
C VAL A 207 -4.75 -25.79 2.18
N GLU A 208 -5.58 -26.84 2.20
CA GLU A 208 -6.61 -27.08 1.20
C GLU A 208 -7.67 -25.97 1.21
N LYS A 209 -8.18 -25.60 0.04
CA LYS A 209 -9.11 -24.48 -0.13
C LYS A 209 -10.36 -24.64 0.75
N GLU A 210 -10.85 -25.84 0.91
CA GLU A 210 -12.06 -26.18 1.68
C GLU A 210 -11.90 -25.93 3.20
N LYS A 211 -10.67 -25.85 3.66
CA LYS A 211 -10.33 -25.55 5.07
C LYS A 211 -10.08 -24.05 5.29
N ARG A 212 -9.94 -23.27 4.22
CA ARG A 212 -9.69 -21.82 4.30
C ARG A 212 -10.99 -21.06 4.51
N GLN A 213 -10.91 -19.96 5.23
CA GLN A 213 -12.06 -19.07 5.41
C GLN A 213 -12.16 -18.07 4.26
N PRO A 214 -13.37 -17.82 3.75
CA PRO A 214 -13.58 -16.81 2.72
C PRO A 214 -13.35 -15.40 3.29
N THR A 215 -12.62 -14.58 2.57
CA THR A 215 -12.33 -13.19 2.94
C THR A 215 -12.66 -12.28 1.76
N ALA A 216 -13.64 -11.40 1.94
CA ALA A 216 -14.04 -10.42 0.93
C ALA A 216 -14.41 -9.10 1.61
N GLY A 217 -13.50 -8.15 1.55
CA GLY A 217 -13.53 -6.90 2.32
C GLY A 217 -13.10 -7.08 3.77
N GLY A 218 -12.57 -5.99 4.36
CA GLY A 218 -12.13 -5.96 5.74
C GLY A 218 -10.63 -6.15 5.93
N LEU A 219 -10.29 -6.56 7.14
CA LEU A 219 -8.92 -6.73 7.57
C LEU A 219 -8.64 -8.19 7.90
N TRP A 220 -7.40 -8.58 7.72
CA TRP A 220 -6.84 -9.87 8.12
C TRP A 220 -5.56 -9.64 8.93
N ARG A 221 -5.09 -10.67 9.63
CA ARG A 221 -3.80 -10.64 10.33
C ARG A 221 -3.07 -11.97 10.23
N TYR A 222 -1.77 -11.91 10.36
CA TYR A 222 -0.86 -13.06 10.37
C TYR A 222 0.12 -12.98 11.54
N HIS A 223 0.24 -14.07 12.29
CA HIS A 223 1.22 -14.16 13.36
C HIS A 223 2.49 -14.87 12.86
N PRO A 224 3.62 -14.17 12.70
CA PRO A 224 4.78 -14.71 11.98
C PRO A 224 5.48 -15.87 12.72
N ILE A 225 5.46 -15.87 14.04
CA ILE A 225 6.09 -16.92 14.85
C ILE A 225 5.19 -18.16 14.93
N LYS A 226 3.89 -17.97 15.20
CA LYS A 226 2.93 -19.07 15.30
C LYS A 226 2.48 -19.60 13.94
N LYS A 227 2.74 -18.84 12.86
CA LYS A 227 2.31 -19.14 11.48
C LYS A 227 0.80 -19.34 11.37
N ILE A 228 0.03 -18.45 11.99
CA ILE A 228 -1.42 -18.48 12.02
C ILE A 228 -1.94 -17.29 11.21
N PHE A 229 -2.82 -17.56 10.26
CA PHE A 229 -3.62 -16.57 9.54
C PHE A 229 -5.03 -16.50 10.15
N GLU A 230 -5.56 -15.29 10.27
CA GLU A 230 -6.95 -15.05 10.70
C GLU A 230 -7.58 -13.90 9.91
N PRO A 231 -8.78 -14.05 9.36
CA PRO A 231 -9.63 -12.90 9.06
C PRO A 231 -9.89 -12.15 10.37
N TYR A 232 -9.63 -10.83 10.38
CA TYR A 232 -9.77 -10.04 11.60
C TYR A 232 -11.18 -9.44 11.73
N CYS A 233 -11.66 -8.82 10.66
CA CYS A 233 -13.03 -8.33 10.53
C CYS A 233 -13.43 -8.31 9.06
N HIS A 234 -14.73 -8.28 8.77
CA HIS A 234 -15.30 -8.49 7.46
C HIS A 234 -16.09 -7.29 6.98
N GLY A 235 -16.27 -7.18 5.66
CA GLY A 235 -17.13 -6.17 5.05
C GLY A 235 -16.41 -4.89 4.69
N THR A 236 -17.10 -3.76 4.78
CA THR A 236 -16.75 -2.47 4.19
C THR A 236 -16.67 -2.52 2.65
N THR A 237 -15.83 -1.72 2.00
CA THR A 237 -15.75 -1.69 0.53
C THR A 237 -14.33 -1.90 0.03
N ASN A 238 -13.45 -0.96 0.30
CA ASN A 238 -12.08 -0.96 -0.19
C ASN A 238 -11.16 -0.25 0.83
N PRO A 239 -10.74 -0.94 1.90
CA PRO A 239 -9.92 -0.32 2.93
C PRO A 239 -8.50 -0.05 2.41
N TRP A 240 -8.03 1.20 2.57
CA TRP A 240 -6.71 1.66 2.14
C TRP A 240 -5.95 2.45 3.22
N GLY A 241 -6.33 2.32 4.47
CA GLY A 241 -5.64 2.93 5.60
C GLY A 241 -6.08 2.29 6.91
N SER A 242 -5.15 2.03 7.81
CA SER A 242 -5.40 1.56 9.17
C SER A 242 -4.27 1.99 10.09
N ASP A 243 -4.61 2.30 11.33
CA ASP A 243 -3.64 2.64 12.37
C ASP A 243 -4.21 2.38 13.76
N TRP A 244 -3.37 2.43 14.78
CA TRP A 244 -3.74 2.21 16.17
C TRP A 244 -3.71 3.51 16.97
N THR A 245 -4.72 3.68 17.83
CA THR A 245 -4.67 4.72 18.85
C THR A 245 -3.56 4.43 19.87
N LYS A 246 -3.21 5.41 20.70
CA LYS A 246 -2.29 5.22 21.84
C LYS A 246 -2.76 4.17 22.86
N HIS A 247 -4.03 3.78 22.78
CA HIS A 247 -4.63 2.72 23.61
C HIS A 247 -4.72 1.39 22.87
N HIS A 248 -4.02 1.24 21.73
CA HIS A 248 -3.99 0.06 20.88
C HIS A 248 -5.35 -0.32 20.28
N GLU A 249 -6.24 0.64 20.12
CA GLU A 249 -7.50 0.41 19.40
C GLU A 249 -7.26 0.63 17.91
N LEU A 250 -7.59 -0.35 17.10
CA LEU A 250 -7.43 -0.31 15.65
C LEU A 250 -8.54 0.51 15.01
N LEU A 251 -8.16 1.48 14.17
CA LEU A 251 -9.07 2.20 13.29
C LEU A 251 -8.66 1.96 11.84
N PHE A 252 -9.63 2.01 10.94
CA PHE A 252 -9.35 1.93 9.51
C PHE A 252 -10.36 2.75 8.69
N ILE A 253 -9.96 3.10 7.48
CA ILE A 253 -10.74 3.91 6.55
C ILE A 253 -10.98 3.17 5.24
N ASN A 254 -11.96 3.62 4.48
CA ASN A 254 -12.30 3.13 3.16
C ASN A 254 -12.00 4.17 2.08
N THR A 255 -11.59 3.71 0.91
CA THR A 255 -11.40 4.57 -0.26
C THR A 255 -12.72 5.10 -0.81
N VAL A 256 -13.78 4.29 -0.77
CA VAL A 256 -15.10 4.63 -1.33
C VAL A 256 -16.10 4.83 -0.17
N ILE A 257 -17.31 4.43 -0.28
CA ILE A 257 -18.42 4.65 0.64
C ILE A 257 -18.06 4.36 2.11
N GLY A 258 -18.56 5.23 2.99
CA GLY A 258 -18.29 5.25 4.41
C GLY A 258 -16.90 5.83 4.67
N HIS A 259 -16.65 6.32 5.87
CA HIS A 259 -15.36 6.95 6.16
C HIS A 259 -14.52 6.10 7.10
N GLY A 260 -14.97 5.85 8.31
CA GLY A 260 -14.13 5.25 9.32
C GLY A 260 -14.82 4.19 10.16
N TRP A 261 -14.04 3.21 10.59
CA TRP A 261 -14.47 2.11 11.43
C TRP A 261 -13.43 1.80 12.51
N GLN A 262 -13.94 1.37 13.64
CA GLN A 262 -13.12 0.70 14.64
C GLN A 262 -12.96 -0.77 14.22
N GLY A 263 -11.73 -1.24 14.12
CA GLY A 263 -11.42 -2.64 13.85
C GLY A 263 -11.74 -3.49 15.07
N ILE A 264 -12.82 -4.25 15.00
CA ILE A 264 -13.25 -5.16 16.05
C ILE A 264 -13.11 -6.60 15.55
N HIS A 265 -12.39 -7.43 16.29
CA HIS A 265 -12.17 -8.82 15.90
C HIS A 265 -13.48 -9.59 15.80
N GLY A 266 -13.71 -10.23 14.64
CA GLY A 266 -14.93 -10.94 14.33
C GLY A 266 -16.12 -10.07 13.93
N ALA A 267 -15.97 -8.74 13.84
CA ALA A 267 -17.06 -7.86 13.41
C ALA A 267 -17.32 -7.97 11.90
N HIS A 268 -18.58 -7.74 11.54
CA HIS A 268 -19.05 -7.62 10.17
C HIS A 268 -19.61 -6.22 9.93
N PHE A 269 -19.11 -5.57 8.88
CA PHE A 269 -19.44 -4.19 8.55
C PHE A 269 -20.31 -4.11 7.31
N LYS A 270 -21.14 -3.08 7.22
CA LYS A 270 -21.95 -2.78 6.04
C LYS A 270 -21.08 -2.65 4.81
N ARG A 271 -21.57 -3.18 3.71
CA ARG A 271 -20.91 -3.26 2.40
C ARG A 271 -21.60 -2.34 1.41
N MET A 272 -20.87 -1.85 0.43
CA MET A 272 -21.44 -1.09 -0.67
C MET A 272 -22.30 -1.96 -1.60
N HIS A 273 -21.89 -3.20 -1.83
CA HIS A 273 -22.57 -4.17 -2.67
C HIS A 273 -22.14 -5.60 -2.32
N GLY A 274 -22.89 -6.57 -2.85
CA GLY A 274 -22.65 -8.00 -2.64
C GLY A 274 -23.03 -8.46 -1.22
N GLU A 275 -22.90 -9.75 -1.00
CA GLU A 275 -23.19 -10.38 0.28
C GLU A 275 -21.88 -10.72 1.00
N ASP A 276 -21.94 -10.81 2.32
CA ASP A 276 -20.82 -11.30 3.10
C ASP A 276 -20.66 -12.80 2.84
N PRO A 277 -19.48 -13.27 2.42
CA PRO A 277 -19.26 -14.69 2.13
C PRO A 277 -19.19 -15.55 3.39
N TYR A 278 -19.09 -14.94 4.57
CA TYR A 278 -19.03 -15.66 5.83
C TYR A 278 -20.43 -16.06 6.29
N PRO A 279 -20.70 -17.34 6.60
CA PRO A 279 -22.05 -17.83 6.81
C PRO A 279 -22.67 -17.43 8.16
N PHE A 280 -21.91 -16.91 9.09
CA PHE A 280 -22.33 -16.61 10.45
C PHE A 280 -22.49 -15.12 10.73
N VAL A 281 -23.03 -14.39 9.77
CA VAL A 281 -23.29 -12.94 9.92
C VAL A 281 -24.61 -12.77 10.66
N TYR A 282 -24.58 -12.08 11.81
CA TYR A 282 -25.77 -11.77 12.58
C TYR A 282 -26.28 -10.35 12.30
N GLU A 283 -25.40 -9.36 12.42
CA GLU A 283 -25.71 -7.95 12.19
C GLU A 283 -24.52 -7.24 11.56
N LEU A 284 -24.79 -6.22 10.75
CA LEU A 284 -23.78 -5.43 10.08
C LEU A 284 -23.63 -4.06 10.76
N ILE A 285 -22.44 -3.76 11.23
CA ILE A 285 -22.08 -2.47 11.83
C ILE A 285 -21.92 -1.41 10.75
N ASP A 286 -22.56 -0.25 10.93
CA ASP A 286 -22.38 0.92 10.07
C ASP A 286 -21.06 1.63 10.37
N GLN A 287 -20.71 2.64 9.55
CA GLN A 287 -19.53 3.48 9.82
C GLN A 287 -19.61 4.13 11.20
N GLN A 288 -18.46 4.38 11.76
CA GLN A 288 -18.31 5.03 13.07
C GLN A 288 -17.73 6.46 12.91
N ALA A 289 -18.05 7.13 11.82
CA ALA A 289 -17.87 8.56 11.63
C ALA A 289 -19.24 9.26 11.73
N ASP A 290 -19.28 10.49 12.21
CA ASP A 290 -20.50 11.27 12.33
C ASP A 290 -20.87 12.02 11.04
N HIS A 291 -20.11 11.81 9.98
CA HIS A 291 -20.24 12.50 8.69
C HIS A 291 -19.86 11.59 7.53
N TYR A 292 -20.14 12.06 6.32
CA TYR A 292 -19.63 11.54 5.05
C TYR A 292 -18.85 12.64 4.35
N HIS A 293 -17.81 12.30 3.61
CA HIS A 293 -17.02 13.26 2.84
C HIS A 293 -17.69 13.70 1.52
N TRP A 294 -18.99 13.55 1.41
CA TRP A 294 -19.80 14.02 0.28
C TRP A 294 -21.20 14.41 0.73
N ASN A 295 -21.88 15.20 -0.10
CA ASN A 295 -23.29 15.51 0.12
C ASN A 295 -24.14 14.26 -0.08
N THR A 296 -24.71 13.72 0.99
CA THR A 296 -25.53 12.52 0.98
C THR A 296 -26.84 12.62 0.21
N GLY A 297 -27.27 13.83 -0.18
CA GLY A 297 -28.39 14.07 -1.10
C GLY A 297 -28.07 13.77 -2.57
N LYS A 298 -26.81 13.41 -2.88
CA LYS A 298 -26.32 13.05 -4.21
C LYS A 298 -25.65 11.69 -4.21
N LYS A 299 -25.30 11.19 -5.39
CA LYS A 299 -24.49 9.96 -5.50
C LYS A 299 -23.09 10.22 -4.96
N TRP A 300 -22.45 9.19 -4.37
CA TRP A 300 -21.11 9.29 -3.82
C TRP A 300 -20.04 9.76 -4.85
N ASN A 301 -20.18 9.36 -6.12
CA ASN A 301 -19.28 9.78 -7.19
C ASN A 301 -19.48 11.22 -7.69
N ASP A 302 -20.56 11.90 -7.28
CA ASP A 302 -20.75 13.32 -7.55
C ASP A 302 -19.86 14.20 -6.65
N ALA A 303 -19.19 13.59 -5.66
CA ALA A 303 -18.26 14.26 -4.76
C ALA A 303 -16.82 14.37 -5.30
N ASP A 304 -16.60 13.97 -6.56
CA ASP A 304 -15.30 14.07 -7.20
C ASP A 304 -14.80 15.52 -7.23
N GLY A 305 -13.59 15.73 -6.73
CA GLY A 305 -12.93 17.03 -6.72
C GLY A 305 -13.37 18.00 -5.64
N GLY A 306 -14.18 17.56 -4.65
CA GLY A 306 -14.51 18.36 -3.46
C GLY A 306 -15.17 19.71 -3.79
N ARG A 307 -16.14 19.74 -4.67
CA ARG A 307 -16.79 20.96 -5.14
C ARG A 307 -18.17 21.17 -4.52
N GLY A 308 -18.54 22.44 -4.31
CA GLY A 308 -19.85 22.82 -3.79
C GLY A 308 -20.10 22.23 -2.41
N GLY A 309 -21.29 21.68 -2.17
CA GLY A 309 -21.66 21.11 -0.87
C GLY A 309 -20.77 19.94 -0.39
N ALA A 310 -20.00 19.29 -1.28
CA ALA A 310 -19.05 18.27 -0.87
C ALA A 310 -17.83 18.86 -0.15
N ASP A 311 -17.46 20.11 -0.42
CA ASP A 311 -16.33 20.78 0.26
C ASP A 311 -16.58 20.95 1.76
N ASP A 312 -17.82 21.24 2.15
CA ASP A 312 -18.22 21.39 3.56
C ASP A 312 -18.12 20.09 4.38
N PHE A 313 -18.12 18.95 3.68
CA PHE A 313 -17.99 17.60 4.27
C PHE A 313 -16.60 17.00 4.12
N GLY A 314 -15.57 17.81 3.88
CA GLY A 314 -14.19 17.34 3.69
C GLY A 314 -13.83 16.91 2.26
N GLY A 315 -14.76 17.04 1.32
CA GLY A 315 -14.59 16.97 -0.14
C GLY A 315 -14.02 15.68 -0.71
N GLY A 316 -14.81 14.94 -1.49
CA GLY A 316 -14.35 13.76 -2.21
C GLY A 316 -14.38 12.45 -1.41
N HIS A 317 -14.27 11.34 -2.12
CA HIS A 317 -14.52 10.01 -1.56
C HIS A 317 -13.33 9.04 -1.61
N ALA A 318 -12.21 9.42 -2.21
CA ALA A 318 -11.06 8.52 -2.39
C ALA A 318 -10.01 8.74 -1.30
N HIS A 319 -10.27 8.18 -0.13
CA HIS A 319 -9.35 8.21 1.00
C HIS A 319 -8.34 7.08 0.88
N VAL A 320 -7.05 7.44 0.96
CA VAL A 320 -5.94 6.51 0.87
C VAL A 320 -4.84 6.90 1.86
N GLY A 321 -4.23 5.91 2.48
CA GLY A 321 -3.28 6.14 3.56
C GLY A 321 -3.96 6.74 4.80
N MET A 322 -3.48 6.36 5.95
CA MET A 322 -4.01 6.82 7.22
C MET A 322 -2.90 6.82 8.26
N MET A 323 -2.91 7.82 9.13
CA MET A 323 -2.14 7.79 10.36
C MET A 323 -2.96 8.38 11.51
N ILE A 324 -2.70 7.91 12.72
CA ILE A 324 -3.08 8.58 13.95
C ILE A 324 -1.82 9.26 14.47
N TYR A 325 -1.78 10.59 14.42
CA TYR A 325 -0.56 11.32 14.75
C TYR A 325 -0.26 11.24 16.24
N GLN A 326 0.85 10.63 16.61
CA GLN A 326 1.30 10.44 17.99
C GLN A 326 2.69 11.08 18.24
N GLY A 327 3.21 11.80 17.24
CA GLY A 327 4.50 12.50 17.34
C GLY A 327 4.45 13.80 18.14
N ASP A 328 5.57 14.47 18.20
CA ASP A 328 5.76 15.73 18.93
C ASP A 328 6.31 16.87 18.05
N ASN A 329 6.52 16.60 16.76
CA ASN A 329 6.97 17.60 15.80
C ASN A 329 5.90 18.64 15.41
N TRP A 330 4.63 18.25 15.45
CA TRP A 330 3.49 19.13 15.15
C TRP A 330 2.85 19.65 16.43
N PRO A 331 2.09 20.77 16.38
CA PRO A 331 1.38 21.29 17.55
C PRO A 331 0.52 20.23 18.24
N THR A 332 0.46 20.28 19.55
CA THR A 332 -0.28 19.31 20.39
C THR A 332 -1.76 19.16 19.98
N ALA A 333 -2.34 20.20 19.39
CA ALA A 333 -3.70 20.16 18.85
C ALA A 333 -3.94 19.07 17.78
N TYR A 334 -2.88 18.56 17.15
CA TYR A 334 -2.96 17.48 16.16
C TYR A 334 -2.69 16.09 16.74
N ARG A 335 -2.19 16.02 17.97
CA ARG A 335 -1.88 14.73 18.61
C ARG A 335 -3.16 13.92 18.85
N ASP A 336 -3.06 12.62 18.64
CA ASP A 336 -4.15 11.64 18.72
C ASP A 336 -5.28 11.84 17.68
N LYS A 337 -5.10 12.70 16.68
CA LYS A 337 -6.04 12.85 15.58
C LYS A 337 -5.71 11.90 14.44
N LEU A 338 -6.75 11.40 13.80
CA LEU A 338 -6.66 10.61 12.59
C LEU A 338 -6.51 11.55 11.39
N MET A 339 -5.59 11.21 10.50
CA MET A 339 -5.34 11.92 9.25
C MET A 339 -5.39 10.96 8.08
N THR A 340 -6.02 11.36 7.00
CA THR A 340 -6.10 10.57 5.77
C THR A 340 -5.99 11.45 4.53
N LEU A 341 -5.26 10.95 3.54
CA LEU A 341 -5.18 11.59 2.22
C LEU A 341 -6.48 11.39 1.48
N ASN A 342 -7.03 12.47 0.92
CA ASN A 342 -8.21 12.46 0.09
C ASN A 342 -7.85 12.89 -1.33
N MET A 343 -7.72 11.92 -2.23
CA MET A 343 -7.26 12.16 -3.60
C MET A 343 -8.23 13.06 -4.38
N HIS A 344 -9.53 12.76 -4.38
CA HIS A 344 -10.52 13.56 -5.08
C HIS A 344 -10.75 14.92 -4.41
N GLY A 345 -10.68 14.98 -3.10
CA GLY A 345 -10.79 16.22 -2.33
C GLY A 345 -9.52 17.08 -2.39
N ARG A 346 -8.40 16.54 -2.88
CA ARG A 346 -7.10 17.21 -2.95
C ARG A 346 -6.69 17.81 -1.61
N ARG A 347 -6.80 17.00 -0.54
CA ARG A 347 -6.55 17.48 0.82
C ARG A 347 -6.12 16.34 1.75
N VAL A 348 -5.68 16.73 2.92
CA VAL A 348 -5.53 15.83 4.06
C VAL A 348 -6.67 16.13 5.03
N ASN A 349 -7.60 15.18 5.15
CA ASN A 349 -8.67 15.27 6.13
C ASN A 349 -8.12 14.96 7.53
N VAL A 350 -8.68 15.64 8.54
CA VAL A 350 -8.35 15.48 9.95
C VAL A 350 -9.61 15.13 10.73
N GLU A 351 -9.51 14.10 11.58
CA GLU A 351 -10.62 13.62 12.40
C GLU A 351 -10.23 13.63 13.88
N ALA A 352 -11.07 14.18 14.71
CA ALA A 352 -11.00 13.92 16.15
C ALA A 352 -11.57 12.54 16.44
N ILE A 353 -10.88 11.77 17.29
CA ILE A 353 -11.33 10.46 17.73
C ILE A 353 -11.97 10.63 19.10
N GLU A 354 -13.27 10.45 19.21
CA GLU A 354 -14.01 10.58 20.46
C GLU A 354 -14.61 9.24 20.89
N ARG A 355 -14.65 9.01 22.20
CA ARG A 355 -15.28 7.81 22.75
C ARG A 355 -16.77 8.05 22.99
N LYS A 356 -17.59 7.12 22.46
CA LYS A 356 -19.03 7.09 22.70
C LYS A 356 -19.42 5.69 23.22
N GLY A 357 -19.52 5.56 24.53
CA GLY A 357 -19.67 4.25 25.17
C GLY A 357 -18.45 3.37 24.96
N SER A 358 -18.62 2.18 24.42
CA SER A 358 -17.52 1.26 24.04
C SER A 358 -16.95 1.54 22.65
N ALA A 359 -17.62 2.35 21.83
CA ALA A 359 -17.19 2.64 20.47
C ALA A 359 -16.36 3.93 20.38
N LEU A 360 -15.56 4.03 19.31
CA LEU A 360 -14.91 5.26 18.90
C LEU A 360 -15.70 5.89 17.75
N VAL A 361 -15.78 7.21 17.70
CA VAL A 361 -16.43 7.98 16.64
C VAL A 361 -15.45 8.99 16.09
N MET A 362 -15.31 9.02 14.77
CA MET A 362 -14.48 9.97 14.04
C MET A 362 -15.29 11.19 13.68
N LYS A 363 -14.78 12.37 14.05
CA LYS A 363 -15.45 13.66 13.83
C LYS A 363 -14.58 14.58 13.00
N HIS A 364 -15.11 15.04 11.88
CA HIS A 364 -14.41 15.92 10.96
C HIS A 364 -13.91 17.20 11.65
N GLN A 365 -12.68 17.56 11.34
CA GLN A 365 -11.98 18.78 11.80
C GLN A 365 -11.48 19.56 10.58
N PRO A 366 -11.03 20.81 10.75
CA PRO A 366 -10.41 21.54 9.66
C PRO A 366 -9.25 20.78 9.03
N ASP A 367 -9.26 20.74 7.69
CA ASP A 367 -8.25 20.02 6.90
C ASP A 367 -6.87 20.67 7.06
N ILE A 368 -5.82 19.86 7.10
CA ILE A 368 -4.44 20.35 7.32
C ILE A 368 -3.72 20.73 6.03
N LEU A 369 -4.14 20.21 4.90
CA LEU A 369 -3.55 20.49 3.60
C LEU A 369 -4.64 20.54 2.55
N LYS A 370 -4.53 21.50 1.63
CA LYS A 370 -5.33 21.58 0.39
C LYS A 370 -4.41 21.89 -0.78
N SER A 371 -4.77 21.44 -2.01
CA SER A 371 -4.03 21.69 -3.24
C SER A 371 -4.93 22.01 -4.42
#